data_aa113a3939fb5ea8e4471eb4958ebfdd
#
_entry.id   aa113a3939fb5ea8e4471eb4958ebfdd
#
_cell.length_a   1.000
_cell.length_b   1.000
_cell.length_c   1.000
_cell.angle_alpha   90.00
_cell.angle_beta   90.00
_cell.angle_gamma   90.00
#
_symmetry.space_group_name_H-M   'P 1'
#
loop_
_entity.id
_entity.type
_entity.pdbx_description
1 polymer ?
#
loop_
_entity_poly.entity_id
_entity_poly.type
_entity_poly.pdbx_seq_one_letter_code
_entity_poly.pdbx_strand_id
1 'polypeptide(L)'
;DLHKHSSSSPLYLAGLEFQEEGFEAYSDGDIVLHALCDALLGSVSKKDLGYYFPSKEPTEKGVRSTQMLEKILEIIEYDKLRVCNIDITIITQRFFVSERREELEENISKLLNIDIGKINIKGKTTDSFGLIGDKQASACLVTILLENA
;
A
#
# COMPACT_ATOMS: atom_id res chain seq x y z
N ASP A 1 6.19 4.32 -1.39
CA ASP A 1 6.90 3.28 -0.64
C ASP A 1 7.72 2.40 -1.58
N LEU A 2 8.87 1.89 -1.14
CA LEU A 2 9.75 1.00 -1.90
C LEU A 2 10.29 -0.08 -0.98
N HIS A 3 10.14 -1.35 -1.36
CA HIS A 3 10.68 -2.48 -0.60
C HIS A 3 11.50 -3.42 -1.48
N LYS A 4 12.57 -3.97 -0.89
CA LYS A 4 13.37 -5.04 -1.47
C LYS A 4 12.59 -6.35 -1.42
N HIS A 5 12.65 -7.15 -2.49
CA HIS A 5 12.08 -8.49 -2.50
C HIS A 5 12.84 -9.47 -1.60
N SER A 6 12.12 -10.42 -1.02
CA SER A 6 12.66 -11.49 -0.19
C SER A 6 11.90 -12.78 -0.42
N SER A 7 12.64 -13.88 -0.64
CA SER A 7 12.07 -15.21 -0.80
C SER A 7 11.54 -15.82 0.50
N SER A 8 11.81 -15.21 1.65
CA SER A 8 11.38 -15.71 2.97
C SER A 8 9.98 -15.28 3.39
N SER A 9 9.31 -14.44 2.60
CA SER A 9 8.00 -13.89 2.92
C SER A 9 7.04 -14.02 1.74
N PRO A 10 5.75 -14.31 1.97
CA PRO A 10 4.74 -14.25 0.92
C PRO A 10 4.52 -12.80 0.47
N LEU A 11 4.04 -12.61 -0.76
CA LEU A 11 3.70 -11.31 -1.30
C LEU A 11 2.33 -10.86 -0.78
N TYR A 12 2.27 -9.70 -0.13
CA TYR A 12 1.03 -9.00 0.20
C TYR A 12 0.91 -7.73 -0.62
N LEU A 13 -0.24 -7.52 -1.24
CA LEU A 13 -0.61 -6.30 -1.96
C LEU A 13 -2.06 -5.96 -1.66
N ALA A 14 -2.32 -4.74 -1.22
CA ALA A 14 -3.66 -4.24 -0.87
C ALA A 14 -4.40 -5.15 0.13
N GLY A 15 -3.68 -5.80 1.05
CA GLY A 15 -4.21 -6.71 2.05
C GLY A 15 -4.43 -8.15 1.59
N LEU A 16 -4.17 -8.47 0.32
CA LEU A 16 -4.31 -9.81 -0.26
C LEU A 16 -2.95 -10.52 -0.33
N GLU A 17 -2.96 -11.84 -0.09
CA GLU A 17 -1.79 -12.70 -0.20
C GLU A 17 -1.69 -13.34 -1.58
N PHE A 18 -0.48 -13.34 -2.16
CA PHE A 18 -0.16 -13.95 -3.45
C PHE A 18 0.98 -14.96 -3.32
N GLN A 19 1.03 -15.91 -4.26
CA GLN A 19 1.99 -17.02 -4.26
C GLN A 19 3.36 -16.66 -4.84
N GLU A 20 3.76 -15.38 -4.78
CA GLU A 20 5.07 -14.91 -5.19
C GLU A 20 5.92 -14.50 -4.00
N GLU A 21 7.21 -14.25 -4.26
CA GLU A 21 8.13 -13.69 -3.27
C GLU A 21 7.67 -12.30 -2.84
N GLY A 22 7.52 -12.12 -1.54
CA GLY A 22 7.14 -10.85 -0.92
C GLY A 22 8.32 -9.92 -0.71
N PHE A 23 8.27 -9.19 0.41
CA PHE A 23 9.22 -8.14 0.72
C PHE A 23 9.93 -8.36 2.03
N GLU A 24 11.17 -7.86 2.09
CA GLU A 24 11.93 -7.72 3.33
C GLU A 24 11.34 -6.57 4.15
N ALA A 25 10.65 -6.89 5.25
CA ALA A 25 10.01 -5.91 6.12
C ALA A 25 9.79 -6.48 7.53
N TYR A 26 9.55 -5.59 8.51
CA TYR A 26 9.11 -5.99 9.86
C TYR A 26 7.63 -6.39 9.88
N SER A 27 6.80 -5.73 9.06
CA SER A 27 5.41 -6.05 8.82
C SER A 27 5.27 -7.15 7.75
N ASP A 28 4.07 -7.30 7.17
CA ASP A 28 3.85 -8.14 5.99
C ASP A 28 4.44 -7.57 4.69
N GLY A 29 4.96 -6.33 4.73
CA GLY A 29 5.63 -5.67 3.62
C GLY A 29 4.72 -5.16 2.52
N ASP A 30 3.41 -5.05 2.74
CA ASP A 30 2.43 -4.57 1.75
C ASP A 30 2.71 -3.12 1.33
N ILE A 31 3.42 -2.95 0.21
CA ILE A 31 3.80 -1.61 -0.29
C ILE A 31 2.59 -0.76 -0.70
N VAL A 32 1.47 -1.38 -1.06
CA VAL A 32 0.24 -0.67 -1.45
C VAL A 32 -0.42 -0.06 -0.22
N LEU A 33 -0.62 -0.85 0.84
CA LEU A 33 -1.21 -0.34 2.08
C LEU A 33 -0.30 0.64 2.80
N HIS A 34 1.02 0.44 2.78
CA HIS A 34 1.97 1.41 3.35
C HIS A 34 1.89 2.76 2.64
N ALA A 35 1.93 2.76 1.30
CA ALA A 35 1.82 4.00 0.53
C ALA A 35 0.43 4.66 0.69
N LEU A 36 -0.64 3.86 0.82
CA LEU A 36 -1.99 4.36 1.09
C LEU A 36 -2.08 5.03 2.47
N CYS A 37 -1.50 4.41 3.50
CA CYS A 37 -1.44 5.00 4.84
C CYS A 37 -0.72 6.35 4.83
N ASP A 38 0.43 6.44 4.15
CA ASP A 38 1.16 7.70 4.03
C ASP A 38 0.37 8.78 3.27
N ALA A 39 -0.33 8.39 2.20
CA ALA A 39 -1.18 9.32 1.47
C ALA A 39 -2.35 9.84 2.31
N LEU A 40 -2.99 8.95 3.09
CA LEU A 40 -4.07 9.32 4.03
C LEU A 40 -3.56 10.28 5.10
N LEU A 41 -2.43 9.98 5.74
CA LEU A 41 -1.80 10.86 6.72
C LEU A 41 -1.42 12.21 6.13
N GLY A 42 -0.80 12.22 4.95
CA GLY A 42 -0.39 13.42 4.25
C GLY A 42 -1.57 14.33 3.88
N SER A 43 -2.71 13.75 3.49
CA SER A 43 -3.91 14.49 3.11
C SER A 43 -4.51 15.35 4.25
N VAL A 44 -4.24 14.99 5.51
CA VAL A 44 -4.66 15.72 6.72
C VAL A 44 -3.47 16.35 7.47
N SER A 45 -2.35 16.52 6.80
CA SER A 45 -1.13 17.13 7.33
C SER A 45 -0.58 16.46 8.60
N LYS A 46 -0.76 15.15 8.72
CA LYS A 46 -0.14 14.33 9.75
C LYS A 46 1.22 13.79 9.26
N LYS A 47 1.99 13.25 10.19
CA LYS A 47 3.32 12.69 9.90
C LYS A 47 3.20 11.40 9.07
N ASP A 48 4.31 10.76 8.79
CA ASP A 48 4.41 9.52 8.02
C ASP A 48 4.09 8.26 8.84
N LEU A 49 3.96 7.13 8.15
CA LEU A 49 3.69 5.83 8.75
C LEU A 49 4.76 5.42 9.76
N GLY A 50 6.03 5.72 9.49
CA GLY A 50 7.16 5.41 10.36
C GLY A 50 7.12 6.15 11.70
N TYR A 51 6.46 7.29 11.78
CA TYR A 51 6.22 7.98 13.05
C TYR A 51 5.25 7.22 13.96
N TYR A 52 4.20 6.62 13.39
CA TYR A 52 3.18 5.89 14.14
C TYR A 52 3.55 4.42 14.37
N PHE A 53 4.36 3.84 13.50
CA PHE A 53 4.83 2.46 13.56
C PHE A 53 6.35 2.39 13.39
N PRO A 54 7.13 2.86 14.38
CA PRO A 54 8.58 2.90 14.27
C PRO A 54 9.17 1.49 14.24
N SER A 55 10.01 1.20 13.25
CA SER A 55 10.65 -0.10 13.04
C SER A 55 11.66 -0.51 14.12
N LYS A 56 12.03 0.42 15.03
CA LYS A 56 12.98 0.17 16.13
C LYS A 56 12.31 -0.29 17.42
N GLU A 57 11.00 -0.11 17.54
CA GLU A 57 10.26 -0.68 18.66
C GLU A 57 9.90 -2.12 18.35
N PRO A 58 9.81 -3.03 19.36
CA PRO A 58 9.35 -4.38 19.14
C PRO A 58 7.84 -4.38 18.87
N THR A 59 7.44 -3.82 17.72
CA THR A 59 6.17 -4.16 17.12
C THR A 59 6.23 -5.64 16.80
N GLU A 60 5.19 -6.36 17.10
CA GLU A 60 5.11 -7.80 16.86
C GLU A 60 5.54 -8.07 15.42
N LYS A 61 6.58 -8.91 15.27
CA LYS A 61 7.09 -9.32 13.97
C LYS A 61 5.96 -9.92 13.14
N GLY A 62 5.70 -9.36 11.96
CA GLY A 62 4.65 -9.83 11.06
C GLY A 62 3.29 -9.12 11.22
N VAL A 63 3.24 -7.93 11.81
CA VAL A 63 2.01 -7.11 11.86
C VAL A 63 1.44 -6.95 10.44
N ARG A 64 0.15 -7.23 10.30
CA ARG A 64 -0.57 -7.05 9.04
C ARG A 64 -0.78 -5.57 8.74
N SER A 65 -0.47 -5.16 7.52
CA SER A 65 -0.66 -3.77 7.07
C SER A 65 -2.13 -3.34 7.08
N THR A 66 -3.06 -4.29 7.04
CA THR A 66 -4.50 -4.01 7.26
C THR A 66 -4.77 -3.47 8.67
N GLN A 67 -4.11 -3.99 9.70
CA GLN A 67 -4.23 -3.49 11.08
C GLN A 67 -3.59 -2.10 11.21
N MET A 68 -2.48 -1.88 10.50
CA MET A 68 -1.88 -0.54 10.42
C MET A 68 -2.84 0.46 9.79
N LEU A 69 -3.48 0.08 8.66
CA LEU A 69 -4.48 0.92 8.00
C LEU A 69 -5.65 1.25 8.94
N GLU A 70 -6.22 0.26 9.63
CA GLU A 70 -7.30 0.48 10.61
C GLU A 70 -6.91 1.54 11.64
N LYS A 71 -5.69 1.44 12.18
CA LYS A 71 -5.18 2.43 13.14
C LYS A 71 -5.00 3.82 12.54
N ILE A 72 -4.52 3.92 11.30
CA ILE A 72 -4.40 5.20 10.59
C ILE A 72 -5.77 5.82 10.35
N LEU A 73 -6.78 5.03 9.96
CA LEU A 73 -8.14 5.52 9.77
C LEU A 73 -8.74 6.13 11.06
N GLU A 74 -8.44 5.52 12.24
CA GLU A 74 -8.81 6.11 13.54
C GLU A 74 -8.07 7.45 13.78
N ILE A 75 -6.75 7.48 13.54
CA ILE A 75 -5.90 8.66 13.79
C ILE A 75 -6.33 9.87 12.94
N ILE A 76 -6.76 9.65 11.71
CA ILE A 76 -7.20 10.73 10.81
C ILE A 76 -8.68 11.09 10.98
N GLU A 77 -9.41 10.40 11.85
CA GLU A 77 -10.86 10.55 12.01
C GLU A 77 -11.60 10.38 10.66
N TYR A 78 -11.34 9.24 10.00
CA TYR A 78 -11.76 8.96 8.62
C TYR A 78 -13.26 9.10 8.38
N ASP A 79 -14.10 8.84 9.39
CA ASP A 79 -15.54 9.01 9.35
C ASP A 79 -16.01 10.47 9.13
N LYS A 80 -15.12 11.44 9.36
CA LYS A 80 -15.35 12.86 9.08
C LYS A 80 -14.87 13.28 7.68
N LEU A 81 -14.37 12.34 6.89
CA LEU A 81 -13.77 12.58 5.60
C LEU A 81 -14.52 11.82 4.51
N ARG A 82 -14.45 12.32 3.30
CA ARG A 82 -14.97 11.67 2.11
C ARG A 82 -13.88 11.55 1.06
N VAL A 83 -13.65 10.32 0.59
CA VAL A 83 -12.74 10.07 -0.52
C VAL A 83 -13.39 10.52 -1.83
N CYS A 84 -12.71 11.41 -2.55
CA CYS A 84 -13.08 11.81 -3.90
C CYS A 84 -12.47 10.87 -4.93
N ASN A 85 -11.16 10.58 -4.80
CA ASN A 85 -10.43 9.73 -5.74
C ASN A 85 -9.15 9.17 -5.08
N ILE A 86 -8.78 7.95 -5.47
CA ILE A 86 -7.50 7.31 -5.15
C ILE A 86 -6.86 6.82 -6.44
N ASP A 87 -5.63 7.23 -6.70
CA ASP A 87 -4.82 6.75 -7.82
C ASP A 87 -3.55 6.07 -7.30
N ILE A 88 -3.39 4.80 -7.63
CA ILE A 88 -2.31 3.93 -7.16
C ILE A 88 -1.47 3.49 -8.34
N THR A 89 -0.17 3.70 -8.26
CA THR A 89 0.78 3.21 -9.25
C THR A 89 1.73 2.22 -8.61
N ILE A 90 1.68 0.96 -9.03
CA ILE A 90 2.62 -0.09 -8.61
C ILE A 90 3.70 -0.22 -9.67
N ILE A 91 4.95 -0.02 -9.28
CA ILE A 91 6.11 -0.05 -10.17
C ILE A 91 6.89 -1.34 -9.88
N THR A 92 6.87 -2.28 -10.82
CA THR A 92 7.45 -3.61 -10.64
C THR A 92 7.84 -4.27 -11.96
N GLN A 93 8.85 -5.14 -11.92
CA GLN A 93 9.24 -6.04 -13.01
C GLN A 93 8.90 -7.52 -12.67
N ARG A 94 8.29 -7.80 -11.50
CA ARG A 94 8.12 -9.18 -11.04
C ARG A 94 6.77 -9.81 -11.35
N PHE A 95 5.75 -9.00 -11.49
CA PHE A 95 4.39 -9.48 -11.75
C PHE A 95 3.59 -8.46 -12.57
N PHE A 96 2.54 -8.95 -13.23
CA PHE A 96 1.64 -8.12 -14.01
C PHE A 96 0.50 -7.59 -13.15
N VAL A 97 0.50 -6.29 -12.86
CA VAL A 97 -0.53 -5.63 -12.07
C VAL A 97 -1.90 -5.72 -12.75
N SER A 98 -1.93 -5.68 -14.09
CA SER A 98 -3.16 -5.78 -14.89
C SER A 98 -3.96 -7.06 -14.63
N GLU A 99 -3.29 -8.17 -14.31
CA GLU A 99 -3.94 -9.45 -14.02
C GLU A 99 -4.63 -9.49 -12.65
N ARG A 100 -4.30 -8.53 -11.78
CA ARG A 100 -4.76 -8.48 -10.37
C ARG A 100 -5.54 -7.21 -10.05
N ARG A 101 -5.64 -6.30 -11.00
CA ARG A 101 -6.20 -4.96 -10.79
C ARG A 101 -7.56 -5.00 -10.10
N GLU A 102 -8.50 -5.75 -10.65
CA GLU A 102 -9.88 -5.80 -10.14
C GLU A 102 -9.94 -6.28 -8.69
N GLU A 103 -9.24 -7.36 -8.35
CA GLU A 103 -9.25 -7.89 -6.99
C GLU A 103 -8.57 -6.94 -5.98
N LEU A 104 -7.51 -6.23 -6.40
CA LEU A 104 -6.86 -5.22 -5.56
C LEU A 104 -7.78 -4.02 -5.32
N GLU A 105 -8.44 -3.50 -6.37
CA GLU A 105 -9.40 -2.39 -6.29
C GLU A 105 -10.61 -2.77 -5.42
N GLU A 106 -11.16 -3.97 -5.59
CA GLU A 106 -12.25 -4.49 -4.75
C GLU A 106 -11.85 -4.56 -3.29
N ASN A 107 -10.64 -5.04 -2.98
CA ASN A 107 -10.21 -5.16 -1.59
C ASN A 107 -9.97 -3.80 -0.94
N ILE A 108 -9.39 -2.83 -1.65
CA ILE A 108 -9.25 -1.45 -1.15
C ILE A 108 -10.63 -0.80 -0.94
N SER A 109 -11.56 -1.01 -1.87
CA SER A 109 -12.95 -0.56 -1.74
C SER A 109 -13.58 -1.08 -0.43
N LYS A 110 -13.38 -2.35 -0.11
CA LYS A 110 -13.87 -2.97 1.14
C LYS A 110 -13.17 -2.40 2.38
N LEU A 111 -11.85 -2.28 2.34
CA LEU A 111 -11.05 -1.79 3.48
C LEU A 111 -11.40 -0.33 3.85
N LEU A 112 -11.68 0.50 2.85
CA LEU A 112 -12.03 1.91 3.05
C LEU A 112 -13.53 2.19 3.08
N ASN A 113 -14.35 1.18 2.77
CA ASN A 113 -15.81 1.30 2.64
C ASN A 113 -16.22 2.42 1.68
N ILE A 114 -15.66 2.41 0.46
CA ILE A 114 -15.94 3.39 -0.59
C ILE A 114 -16.33 2.71 -1.91
N ASP A 115 -16.97 3.47 -2.80
CA ASP A 115 -17.27 3.00 -4.15
C ASP A 115 -15.99 2.68 -4.93
N ILE A 116 -15.96 1.50 -5.58
CA ILE A 116 -14.81 1.05 -6.38
C ILE A 116 -14.48 2.00 -7.53
N GLY A 117 -15.46 2.71 -8.07
CA GLY A 117 -15.29 3.73 -9.12
C GLY A 117 -14.43 4.93 -8.71
N LYS A 118 -14.10 5.05 -7.42
CA LYS A 118 -13.19 6.08 -6.90
C LYS A 118 -11.74 5.62 -6.82
N ILE A 119 -11.45 4.37 -7.16
CA ILE A 119 -10.13 3.74 -7.04
C ILE A 119 -9.62 3.40 -8.44
N ASN A 120 -8.38 3.76 -8.71
CA ASN A 120 -7.68 3.35 -9.92
C ASN A 120 -6.32 2.78 -9.57
N ILE A 121 -5.99 1.60 -10.11
CA ILE A 121 -4.69 0.95 -9.95
C ILE A 121 -4.01 0.78 -11.29
N LYS A 122 -2.76 1.25 -11.39
CA LYS A 122 -1.90 1.16 -12.58
C LYS A 122 -0.64 0.37 -12.26
N GLY A 123 -0.21 -0.44 -13.22
CA GLY A 123 1.11 -1.04 -13.22
C GLY A 123 2.08 -0.25 -14.10
N LYS A 124 3.33 -0.14 -13.66
CA LYS A 124 4.45 0.38 -14.44
C LYS A 124 5.66 -0.52 -14.32
N THR A 125 6.45 -0.58 -15.37
CA THR A 125 7.80 -1.14 -15.35
C THR A 125 8.83 -0.02 -15.43
N THR A 126 10.08 -0.35 -15.21
CA THR A 126 11.22 0.56 -15.48
C THR A 126 11.98 0.17 -16.74
N ASP A 127 11.36 -0.60 -17.62
CA ASP A 127 11.98 -1.11 -18.85
C ASP A 127 13.35 -1.78 -18.61
N SER A 128 13.40 -2.62 -17.56
CA SER A 128 14.60 -3.34 -17.11
C SER A 128 15.73 -2.43 -16.61
N PHE A 129 15.43 -1.20 -16.21
CA PHE A 129 16.42 -0.26 -15.69
C PHE A 129 16.39 -0.15 -14.16
N GLY A 130 17.58 -0.18 -13.55
CA GLY A 130 17.79 0.03 -12.13
C GLY A 130 17.29 -1.12 -11.24
N LEU A 131 17.20 -0.89 -9.92
CA LEU A 131 16.85 -1.90 -8.91
C LEU A 131 15.50 -2.59 -9.17
N ILE A 132 14.53 -1.84 -9.66
CA ILE A 132 13.22 -2.40 -10.01
C ILE A 132 13.32 -3.21 -11.29
N GLY A 133 14.03 -2.69 -12.29
CA GLY A 133 14.31 -3.38 -13.56
C GLY A 133 15.05 -4.70 -13.37
N ASP A 134 15.98 -4.74 -12.41
CA ASP A 134 16.72 -5.93 -12.00
C ASP A 134 15.94 -6.87 -11.08
N LYS A 135 14.65 -6.61 -10.86
CA LYS A 135 13.73 -7.41 -10.02
C LYS A 135 14.14 -7.52 -8.56
N GLN A 136 14.94 -6.58 -8.04
CA GLN A 136 15.39 -6.56 -6.65
C GLN A 136 14.40 -5.88 -5.72
N ALA A 137 13.62 -4.92 -6.24
CA ALA A 137 12.65 -4.15 -5.48
C ALA A 137 11.38 -3.89 -6.29
N SER A 138 10.33 -3.49 -5.59
CA SER A 138 9.13 -2.87 -6.18
C SER A 138 8.75 -1.64 -5.38
N ALA A 139 8.04 -0.72 -6.02
CA ALA A 139 7.59 0.52 -5.41
C ALA A 139 6.10 0.74 -5.62
N CYS A 140 5.50 1.55 -4.76
CA CYS A 140 4.13 2.01 -4.90
C CYS A 140 4.04 3.49 -4.60
N LEU A 141 3.33 4.21 -5.46
CA LEU A 141 2.97 5.61 -5.28
C LEU A 141 1.44 5.72 -5.19
N VAL A 142 0.94 6.39 -4.17
CA VAL A 142 -0.49 6.65 -3.97
C VAL A 142 -0.74 8.15 -3.92
N THR A 143 -1.73 8.58 -4.69
CA THR A 143 -2.29 9.93 -4.61
C THR A 143 -3.75 9.82 -4.20
N ILE A 144 -4.16 10.58 -3.20
CA ILE A 144 -5.54 10.60 -2.70
C ILE A 144 -6.07 12.02 -2.64
N LEU A 145 -7.33 12.18 -2.99
CA LEU A 145 -8.07 13.41 -2.78
C LEU A 145 -9.18 13.15 -1.77
N LEU A 146 -9.14 13.88 -0.66
CA LEU A 146 -10.16 13.88 0.38
C LEU A 146 -10.85 15.23 0.47
N GLU A 147 -12.09 15.20 0.93
CA GLU A 147 -12.85 16.38 1.35
C GLU A 147 -13.52 16.13 2.70
N ASN A 148 -13.94 17.18 3.39
CA ASN A 148 -14.74 17.03 4.60
C ASN A 148 -16.10 16.43 4.26
N ALA A 149 -16.55 15.49 5.08
CA ALA A 149 -17.86 14.87 4.94
C ALA A 149 -18.99 15.81 5.32
#